data_3730c20f7a6f6525c9ec607ad8ec31dc
#
_entry.id   3730c20f7a6f6525c9ec607ad8ec31dc
#
_cell.length_a   1.000
_cell.length_b   1.000
_cell.length_c   1.000
_cell.angle_alpha   90.00
_cell.angle_beta   90.00
_cell.angle_gamma   90.00
#
_symmetry.space_group_name_H-M   'P 1'
#
loop_
_entity.id
_entity.type
_entity.pdbx_description
1 polymer ?
#
loop_
_entity_poly.entity_id
_entity_poly.type
_entity_poly.pdbx_seq_one_letter_code
_entity_poly.pdbx_strand_id
1 'polypeptide(L)'
;MTEPAAASLLEYHDLIQSIIAALDAHDAYTAQHSDRVADMVLVLAHALHLSEDETTTLHIAAHLHDIGKIAVPDTVLRKAGPLTDTEWEEMRRHPMTRYEILRKVGQFQQVAVIVRHHHERWDGRGYPDKLAGAAIPPGARIIAVADSIDAMMSSRSYRPAMTAPVCRHEIEKNRGVMYDPQVVTAALAHWDELVGRYSKLETPPTPYFDRLQLEHTRQAHDYLLVNQGSRITLAELAARLRLSQSSLKICFKALYGVPVASYLRGLRMDTAANLLRSSDLPVAEFAHRVGYEVPSRFAAAFRRHTGCRPTELRRVPCPTPPKSEGNASA
;
A
#
# COMPACT_ATOMS: atom_id res chain seq x y z
N MET A 1 -20.69 2.12 -45.88
CA MET A 1 -20.74 2.56 -44.51
C MET A 1 -19.71 1.73 -43.78
N THR A 2 -18.53 2.27 -43.54
CA THR A 2 -17.50 1.63 -42.73
C THR A 2 -17.96 1.69 -41.28
N GLU A 3 -18.12 0.52 -40.64
CA GLU A 3 -18.30 0.43 -39.19
C GLU A 3 -17.20 1.25 -38.50
N PRO A 4 -17.51 2.07 -37.50
CA PRO A 4 -16.46 2.73 -36.74
C PRO A 4 -15.62 1.62 -36.09
N ALA A 5 -14.30 1.67 -36.34
CA ALA A 5 -13.34 0.78 -35.69
C ALA A 5 -13.63 0.80 -34.19
N ALA A 6 -13.84 -0.40 -33.61
CA ALA A 6 -14.07 -0.53 -32.18
C ALA A 6 -12.91 0.13 -31.44
N ALA A 7 -13.21 1.17 -30.68
CA ALA A 7 -12.21 1.83 -29.85
C ALA A 7 -11.53 0.78 -28.96
N SER A 8 -10.21 0.75 -28.99
CA SER A 8 -9.43 -0.20 -28.17
C SER A 8 -9.74 0.01 -26.69
N LEU A 9 -9.81 -1.06 -25.90
CA LEU A 9 -9.96 -0.96 -24.43
C LEU A 9 -8.91 -0.03 -23.77
N LEU A 10 -7.76 0.11 -24.41
CA LEU A 10 -6.70 1.04 -23.98
C LEU A 10 -7.12 2.52 -24.07
N GLU A 11 -8.03 2.90 -24.97
CA GLU A 11 -8.52 4.29 -25.06
C GLU A 11 -9.38 4.70 -23.88
N TYR A 12 -9.90 3.71 -23.10
CA TYR A 12 -10.67 3.96 -21.89
C TYR A 12 -9.81 3.98 -20.62
N HIS A 13 -8.48 3.80 -20.74
CA HIS A 13 -7.59 3.70 -19.57
C HIS A 13 -7.72 4.90 -18.62
N ASP A 14 -7.68 6.12 -19.13
CA ASP A 14 -7.80 7.34 -18.30
C ASP A 14 -9.17 7.47 -17.64
N LEU A 15 -10.23 7.06 -18.34
CA LEU A 15 -11.58 7.02 -17.78
C LEU A 15 -11.67 5.97 -16.65
N ILE A 16 -11.11 4.79 -16.87
CA ILE A 16 -11.05 3.71 -15.87
C ILE A 16 -10.28 4.19 -14.65
N GLN A 17 -9.11 4.82 -14.82
CA GLN A 17 -8.32 5.39 -13.72
C GLN A 17 -9.10 6.46 -12.94
N SER A 18 -9.88 7.29 -13.64
CA SER A 18 -10.74 8.29 -13.00
C SER A 18 -11.87 7.65 -12.16
N ILE A 19 -12.45 6.55 -12.65
CA ILE A 19 -13.46 5.78 -11.92
C ILE A 19 -12.84 5.12 -10.68
N ILE A 20 -11.66 4.51 -10.82
CA ILE A 20 -10.92 3.90 -9.72
C ILE A 20 -10.59 4.94 -8.66
N ALA A 21 -10.07 6.11 -9.06
CA ALA A 21 -9.78 7.20 -8.14
C ALA A 21 -11.03 7.69 -7.38
N ALA A 22 -12.20 7.70 -8.01
CA ALA A 22 -13.46 8.04 -7.35
C ALA A 22 -13.90 6.97 -6.35
N LEU A 23 -13.68 5.69 -6.65
CA LEU A 23 -13.96 4.57 -5.75
C LEU A 23 -13.02 4.55 -4.55
N ASP A 24 -11.73 4.77 -4.77
CA ASP A 24 -10.71 4.86 -3.72
C ASP A 24 -10.97 6.05 -2.79
N ALA A 25 -11.56 7.13 -3.30
CA ALA A 25 -12.00 8.26 -2.47
C ALA A 25 -13.22 7.91 -1.60
N HIS A 26 -14.06 6.97 -2.02
CA HIS A 26 -15.23 6.51 -1.27
C HIS A 26 -14.86 5.44 -0.23
N ASP A 27 -14.05 4.47 -0.62
CA ASP A 27 -13.56 3.40 0.28
C ASP A 27 -12.03 3.39 0.29
N ALA A 28 -11.52 3.99 1.28
CA ALA A 28 -10.08 4.11 1.48
C ALA A 28 -9.34 2.79 1.70
N TYR A 29 -10.05 1.70 1.95
CA TYR A 29 -9.50 0.34 2.03
C TYR A 29 -9.18 -0.21 0.64
N THR A 30 -9.94 0.21 -0.40
CA THR A 30 -9.70 -0.20 -1.79
C THR A 30 -8.55 0.55 -2.43
N ALA A 31 -8.09 1.67 -1.85
CA ALA A 31 -6.94 2.42 -2.33
C ALA A 31 -5.71 1.50 -2.43
N GLN A 32 -5.14 1.41 -3.62
CA GLN A 32 -4.02 0.53 -3.97
C GLN A 32 -4.34 -0.99 -4.02
N HIS A 33 -5.47 -1.48 -3.46
CA HIS A 33 -5.85 -2.89 -3.56
C HIS A 33 -6.04 -3.29 -5.02
N SER A 34 -6.88 -2.55 -5.74
CA SER A 34 -7.16 -2.81 -7.16
C SER A 34 -5.89 -2.77 -8.01
N ASP A 35 -4.95 -1.84 -7.74
CA ASP A 35 -3.67 -1.77 -8.43
C ASP A 35 -2.80 -3.00 -8.13
N ARG A 36 -2.69 -3.42 -6.86
CA ARG A 36 -1.91 -4.60 -6.50
C ARG A 36 -2.48 -5.89 -7.11
N VAL A 37 -3.81 -6.03 -7.12
CA VAL A 37 -4.48 -7.17 -7.77
C VAL A 37 -4.23 -7.14 -9.28
N ALA A 38 -4.33 -5.97 -9.93
CA ALA A 38 -4.08 -5.81 -11.36
C ALA A 38 -2.62 -6.16 -11.74
N ASP A 39 -1.65 -5.76 -10.92
CA ASP A 39 -0.25 -6.12 -11.14
C ASP A 39 0.01 -7.63 -11.00
N MET A 40 -0.57 -8.28 -9.97
CA MET A 40 -0.46 -9.74 -9.81
C MET A 40 -1.12 -10.48 -10.97
N VAL A 41 -2.23 -9.96 -11.47
CA VAL A 41 -2.93 -10.51 -12.63
C VAL A 41 -2.07 -10.48 -13.88
N LEU A 42 -1.26 -9.44 -14.12
CA LEU A 42 -0.31 -9.39 -15.25
C LEU A 42 0.76 -10.48 -15.15
N VAL A 43 1.31 -10.72 -13.96
CA VAL A 43 2.25 -11.82 -13.72
C VAL A 43 1.62 -13.18 -14.04
N LEU A 44 0.38 -13.40 -13.56
CA LEU A 44 -0.35 -14.65 -13.79
C LEU A 44 -0.76 -14.81 -15.25
N ALA A 45 -1.18 -13.73 -15.93
CA ALA A 45 -1.52 -13.75 -17.35
C ALA A 45 -0.31 -14.19 -18.20
N HIS A 46 0.86 -13.61 -17.93
CA HIS A 46 2.11 -14.00 -18.58
C HIS A 46 2.48 -15.46 -18.31
N ALA A 47 2.41 -15.89 -17.04
CA ALA A 47 2.71 -17.27 -16.63
C ALA A 47 1.76 -18.32 -17.24
N LEU A 48 0.53 -17.92 -17.54
CA LEU A 48 -0.49 -18.74 -18.17
C LEU A 48 -0.56 -18.59 -19.70
N HIS A 49 0.36 -17.80 -20.29
CA HIS A 49 0.46 -17.55 -21.73
C HIS A 49 -0.82 -17.01 -22.38
N LEU A 50 -1.50 -16.07 -21.68
CA LEU A 50 -2.65 -15.35 -22.23
C LEU A 50 -2.21 -14.44 -23.39
N SER A 51 -3.07 -14.27 -24.38
CA SER A 51 -2.86 -13.30 -25.46
C SER A 51 -2.88 -11.87 -24.93
N GLU A 52 -2.41 -10.92 -25.73
CA GLU A 52 -2.38 -9.48 -25.38
C GLU A 52 -3.80 -8.95 -25.11
N ASP A 53 -4.79 -9.35 -25.93
CA ASP A 53 -6.19 -8.95 -25.76
C ASP A 53 -6.82 -9.53 -24.49
N GLU A 54 -6.56 -10.81 -24.18
CA GLU A 54 -7.01 -11.44 -22.94
C GLU A 54 -6.35 -10.80 -21.73
N THR A 55 -5.06 -10.51 -21.80
CA THR A 55 -4.30 -9.84 -20.74
C THR A 55 -4.85 -8.44 -20.49
N THR A 56 -5.11 -7.65 -21.54
CA THR A 56 -5.69 -6.30 -21.42
C THR A 56 -7.08 -6.37 -20.80
N THR A 57 -7.95 -7.25 -21.28
CA THR A 57 -9.30 -7.44 -20.73
C THR A 57 -9.26 -7.84 -19.26
N LEU A 58 -8.38 -8.75 -18.91
CA LEU A 58 -8.19 -9.24 -17.55
C LEU A 58 -7.62 -8.16 -16.61
N HIS A 59 -6.67 -7.36 -17.08
CA HIS A 59 -6.08 -6.26 -16.33
C HIS A 59 -7.15 -5.19 -15.99
N ILE A 60 -7.97 -4.82 -16.97
CA ILE A 60 -9.11 -3.90 -16.76
C ILE A 60 -10.11 -4.51 -15.78
N ALA A 61 -10.43 -5.81 -15.91
CA ALA A 61 -11.32 -6.51 -15.00
C ALA A 61 -10.77 -6.51 -13.56
N ALA A 62 -9.47 -6.67 -13.39
CA ALA A 62 -8.82 -6.60 -12.08
C ALA A 62 -8.91 -5.22 -11.44
N HIS A 63 -8.75 -4.15 -12.20
CA HIS A 63 -8.96 -2.79 -11.69
C HIS A 63 -10.41 -2.52 -11.28
N LEU A 64 -11.37 -3.06 -12.01
CA LEU A 64 -12.80 -2.81 -11.80
C LEU A 64 -13.50 -3.88 -10.95
N HIS A 65 -12.77 -4.90 -10.45
CA HIS A 65 -13.39 -6.04 -9.77
C HIS A 65 -14.18 -5.63 -8.53
N ASP A 66 -13.86 -4.54 -7.90
CA ASP A 66 -14.49 -4.03 -6.67
C ASP A 66 -15.44 -2.83 -6.86
N ILE A 67 -15.68 -2.36 -8.10
CA ILE A 67 -16.53 -1.18 -8.37
C ILE A 67 -17.95 -1.29 -7.79
N GLY A 68 -18.50 -2.49 -7.67
CA GLY A 68 -19.85 -2.71 -7.14
C GLY A 68 -19.99 -2.48 -5.63
N LYS A 69 -18.89 -2.35 -4.90
CA LYS A 69 -18.91 -2.01 -3.46
C LYS A 69 -19.50 -0.63 -3.20
N ILE A 70 -19.55 0.24 -4.21
CA ILE A 70 -20.23 1.55 -4.13
C ILE A 70 -21.73 1.43 -3.74
N ALA A 71 -22.35 0.30 -4.02
CA ALA A 71 -23.75 0.05 -3.67
C ALA A 71 -23.93 -0.69 -2.33
N VAL A 72 -22.86 -1.05 -1.65
CA VAL A 72 -22.91 -1.66 -0.32
C VAL A 72 -23.05 -0.54 0.73
N PRO A 73 -24.01 -0.62 1.67
CA PRO A 73 -24.14 0.39 2.71
C PRO A 73 -22.87 0.55 3.54
N ASP A 74 -22.46 1.77 3.86
CA ASP A 74 -21.27 2.07 4.67
C ASP A 74 -21.26 1.35 6.02
N THR A 75 -22.42 1.14 6.62
CA THR A 75 -22.59 0.41 7.87
C THR A 75 -22.18 -1.06 7.78
N VAL A 76 -22.28 -1.65 6.58
CA VAL A 76 -21.85 -3.03 6.29
C VAL A 76 -20.39 -3.03 5.84
N LEU A 77 -20.03 -2.14 4.90
CA LEU A 77 -18.70 -2.08 4.30
C LEU A 77 -17.60 -1.78 5.33
N ARG A 78 -17.88 -0.85 6.27
CA ARG A 78 -16.92 -0.37 7.29
C ARG A 78 -17.09 -1.00 8.66
N LYS A 79 -17.87 -2.09 8.76
CA LYS A 79 -18.10 -2.75 10.04
C LYS A 79 -16.81 -3.31 10.63
N ALA A 80 -16.50 -2.92 11.86
CA ALA A 80 -15.30 -3.35 12.59
C ALA A 80 -15.41 -4.75 13.22
N GLY A 81 -16.38 -5.58 12.81
CA GLY A 81 -16.62 -6.91 13.35
C GLY A 81 -17.17 -7.87 12.29
N PRO A 82 -17.47 -9.12 12.66
CA PRO A 82 -18.06 -10.06 11.73
C PRO A 82 -19.42 -9.58 11.23
N LEU A 83 -19.68 -9.84 9.94
CA LEU A 83 -20.97 -9.56 9.33
C LEU A 83 -22.01 -10.58 9.79
N THR A 84 -23.24 -10.14 10.05
CA THR A 84 -24.40 -11.01 10.22
C THR A 84 -24.81 -11.66 8.90
N ASP A 85 -25.66 -12.67 8.92
CA ASP A 85 -26.12 -13.33 7.69
C ASP A 85 -26.80 -12.35 6.72
N THR A 86 -27.60 -11.42 7.23
CA THR A 86 -28.26 -10.37 6.44
C THR A 86 -27.26 -9.42 5.82
N GLU A 87 -26.24 -8.97 6.57
CA GLU A 87 -25.16 -8.12 6.06
C GLU A 87 -24.30 -8.86 5.04
N TRP A 88 -24.11 -10.17 5.20
CA TRP A 88 -23.47 -11.02 4.20
C TRP A 88 -24.28 -11.11 2.90
N GLU A 89 -25.60 -11.16 2.97
CA GLU A 89 -26.45 -11.12 1.79
C GLU A 89 -26.30 -9.79 1.03
N GLU A 90 -26.27 -8.65 1.75
CA GLU A 90 -25.99 -7.34 1.16
C GLU A 90 -24.59 -7.32 0.50
N MET A 91 -23.57 -7.80 1.21
CA MET A 91 -22.22 -7.88 0.68
C MET A 91 -22.15 -8.73 -0.60
N ARG A 92 -22.82 -9.87 -0.65
CA ARG A 92 -22.83 -10.79 -1.82
C ARG A 92 -23.55 -10.23 -3.05
N ARG A 93 -24.26 -9.12 -2.95
CA ARG A 93 -24.93 -8.47 -4.10
C ARG A 93 -23.97 -7.66 -4.96
N HIS A 94 -22.81 -7.26 -4.44
CA HIS A 94 -21.90 -6.37 -5.17
C HIS A 94 -21.42 -6.93 -6.54
N PRO A 95 -21.21 -8.25 -6.78
CA PRO A 95 -20.83 -8.74 -8.11
C PRO A 95 -21.93 -8.53 -9.16
N MET A 96 -23.19 -8.66 -8.75
CA MET A 96 -24.32 -8.40 -9.64
C MET A 96 -24.44 -6.91 -9.99
N THR A 97 -24.29 -6.04 -9.00
CA THR A 97 -24.32 -4.59 -9.22
C THR A 97 -23.23 -4.15 -10.20
N ARG A 98 -22.01 -4.70 -10.09
CA ARG A 98 -20.92 -4.44 -11.04
C ARG A 98 -21.26 -4.89 -12.45
N TYR A 99 -21.76 -6.10 -12.57
CA TYR A 99 -22.19 -6.64 -13.86
C TYR A 99 -23.19 -5.70 -14.51
N GLU A 100 -24.21 -5.25 -13.79
CA GLU A 100 -25.23 -4.33 -14.29
C GLU A 100 -24.67 -2.95 -14.68
N ILE A 101 -23.63 -2.48 -14.03
CA ILE A 101 -22.93 -1.22 -14.37
C ILE A 101 -22.11 -1.43 -15.66
N LEU A 102 -21.23 -2.43 -15.67
CA LEU A 102 -20.25 -2.61 -16.73
C LEU A 102 -20.85 -3.11 -18.04
N ARG A 103 -21.87 -3.99 -18.02
CA ARG A 103 -22.52 -4.51 -19.22
C ARG A 103 -23.21 -3.45 -20.09
N LYS A 104 -23.43 -2.23 -19.55
CA LYS A 104 -24.00 -1.12 -20.31
C LYS A 104 -23.02 -0.53 -21.33
N VAL A 105 -21.73 -0.80 -21.17
CA VAL A 105 -20.68 -0.39 -22.08
C VAL A 105 -20.32 -1.57 -22.97
N GLY A 106 -20.55 -1.47 -24.27
CA GLY A 106 -20.40 -2.59 -25.23
C GLY A 106 -19.02 -3.24 -25.16
N GLN A 107 -17.96 -2.45 -25.03
CA GLN A 107 -16.57 -2.90 -24.93
C GLN A 107 -16.27 -3.64 -23.62
N PHE A 108 -17.08 -3.47 -22.58
CA PHE A 108 -16.86 -4.09 -21.26
C PHE A 108 -17.65 -5.38 -21.04
N GLN A 109 -18.24 -5.96 -22.08
CA GLN A 109 -19.03 -7.19 -21.96
C GLN A 109 -18.23 -8.34 -21.34
N GLN A 110 -17.00 -8.57 -21.81
CA GLN A 110 -16.12 -9.60 -21.27
C GLN A 110 -15.62 -9.24 -19.85
N VAL A 111 -15.26 -7.98 -19.64
CA VAL A 111 -14.90 -7.46 -18.32
C VAL A 111 -16.02 -7.69 -17.31
N ALA A 112 -17.26 -7.36 -17.67
CA ALA A 112 -18.44 -7.55 -16.82
C ALA A 112 -18.64 -9.02 -16.41
N VAL A 113 -18.46 -9.95 -17.37
CA VAL A 113 -18.56 -11.40 -17.10
C VAL A 113 -17.48 -11.87 -16.13
N ILE A 114 -16.23 -11.45 -16.32
CA ILE A 114 -15.11 -11.79 -15.43
C ILE A 114 -15.38 -11.27 -14.03
N VAL A 115 -15.72 -10.00 -13.92
CA VAL A 115 -15.97 -9.31 -12.64
C VAL A 115 -17.19 -9.90 -11.90
N ARG A 116 -18.22 -10.37 -12.62
CA ARG A 116 -19.36 -11.06 -12.01
C ARG A 116 -18.95 -12.30 -11.23
N HIS A 117 -17.99 -13.10 -11.76
CA HIS A 117 -17.72 -14.45 -11.30
C HIS A 117 -16.42 -14.61 -10.49
N HIS A 118 -15.69 -13.53 -10.12
CA HIS A 118 -14.42 -13.65 -9.41
C HIS A 118 -14.56 -14.15 -7.96
N HIS A 119 -15.77 -14.23 -7.41
CA HIS A 119 -16.07 -14.87 -6.14
C HIS A 119 -16.64 -16.30 -6.29
N GLU A 120 -16.68 -16.84 -7.52
CA GLU A 120 -16.95 -18.25 -7.70
C GLU A 120 -15.78 -19.10 -7.19
N ARG A 121 -16.10 -20.30 -6.72
CA ARG A 121 -15.11 -21.24 -6.20
C ARG A 121 -15.04 -22.44 -7.12
N TRP A 122 -13.86 -23.01 -7.23
CA TRP A 122 -13.66 -24.20 -8.08
C TRP A 122 -14.60 -25.35 -7.72
N ASP A 123 -14.95 -25.50 -6.43
CA ASP A 123 -15.87 -26.53 -5.92
C ASP A 123 -17.37 -26.21 -6.09
N GLY A 124 -17.72 -25.08 -6.71
CA GLY A 124 -19.12 -24.66 -6.95
C GLY A 124 -19.82 -24.08 -5.71
N ARG A 125 -19.10 -23.82 -4.62
CA ARG A 125 -19.66 -23.22 -3.39
C ARG A 125 -19.49 -21.71 -3.34
N GLY A 126 -19.15 -21.10 -4.49
CA GLY A 126 -19.01 -19.65 -4.65
C GLY A 126 -20.32 -18.93 -4.87
N TYR A 127 -20.24 -17.72 -5.37
CA TYR A 127 -21.38 -16.87 -5.72
C TYR A 127 -20.99 -15.93 -6.89
N PRO A 128 -21.92 -15.38 -7.68
CA PRO A 128 -23.38 -15.42 -7.48
C PRO A 128 -24.08 -16.64 -8.10
N ASP A 129 -23.49 -17.30 -9.11
CA ASP A 129 -24.16 -18.28 -9.97
C ASP A 129 -23.82 -19.74 -9.61
N LYS A 130 -22.93 -19.94 -8.62
CA LYS A 130 -22.44 -21.24 -8.15
C LYS A 130 -21.82 -22.09 -9.28
N LEU A 131 -21.07 -21.43 -10.15
CA LEU A 131 -20.31 -22.09 -11.19
C LEU A 131 -19.20 -22.93 -10.59
N ALA A 132 -18.88 -24.07 -11.21
CA ALA A 132 -17.82 -24.97 -10.74
C ALA A 132 -16.80 -25.26 -11.84
N GLY A 133 -15.53 -25.45 -11.45
CA GLY A 133 -14.47 -25.90 -12.33
C GLY A 133 -14.29 -24.99 -13.54
N ALA A 134 -14.23 -25.60 -14.72
CA ALA A 134 -14.02 -24.92 -15.99
C ALA A 134 -15.22 -24.08 -16.47
N ALA A 135 -16.39 -24.19 -15.84
CA ALA A 135 -17.54 -23.33 -16.13
C ALA A 135 -17.30 -21.88 -15.63
N ILE A 136 -16.38 -21.66 -14.67
CA ILE A 136 -15.98 -20.34 -14.22
C ILE A 136 -15.11 -19.68 -15.31
N PRO A 137 -15.39 -18.44 -15.73
CA PRO A 137 -14.57 -17.74 -16.72
C PRO A 137 -13.09 -17.71 -16.34
N PRO A 138 -12.14 -17.96 -17.26
CA PRO A 138 -10.71 -18.04 -16.95
C PRO A 138 -10.20 -16.81 -16.20
N GLY A 139 -10.54 -15.60 -16.64
CA GLY A 139 -10.15 -14.36 -15.99
C GLY A 139 -10.67 -14.25 -14.55
N ALA A 140 -11.89 -14.74 -14.28
CA ALA A 140 -12.45 -14.75 -12.93
C ALA A 140 -11.65 -15.65 -11.96
N ARG A 141 -11.21 -16.83 -12.47
CA ARG A 141 -10.36 -17.76 -11.69
C ARG A 141 -9.01 -17.15 -11.33
N ILE A 142 -8.43 -16.34 -12.24
CA ILE A 142 -7.15 -15.66 -12.02
C ILE A 142 -7.33 -14.54 -10.99
N ILE A 143 -8.34 -13.70 -11.13
CA ILE A 143 -8.63 -12.62 -10.17
C ILE A 143 -8.91 -13.21 -8.79
N ALA A 144 -9.65 -14.31 -8.66
CA ALA A 144 -9.92 -14.95 -7.37
C ALA A 144 -8.65 -15.30 -6.58
N VAL A 145 -7.60 -15.78 -7.25
CA VAL A 145 -6.31 -16.08 -6.62
C VAL A 145 -5.57 -14.78 -6.24
N ALA A 146 -5.48 -13.82 -7.16
CA ALA A 146 -4.79 -12.55 -6.93
C ALA A 146 -5.43 -11.74 -5.79
N ASP A 147 -6.76 -11.59 -5.80
CA ASP A 147 -7.53 -10.93 -4.73
C ASP A 147 -7.32 -11.61 -3.38
N SER A 148 -7.34 -12.95 -3.35
CA SER A 148 -7.11 -13.69 -2.11
C SER A 148 -5.70 -13.50 -1.56
N ILE A 149 -4.68 -13.46 -2.43
CA ILE A 149 -3.30 -13.17 -2.02
C ILE A 149 -3.24 -11.76 -1.43
N ASP A 150 -3.75 -10.73 -2.12
CA ASP A 150 -3.76 -9.37 -1.60
C ASP A 150 -4.53 -9.26 -0.29
N ALA A 151 -5.70 -9.87 -0.23
CA ALA A 151 -6.52 -9.87 0.98
C ALA A 151 -5.81 -10.50 2.18
N MET A 152 -5.00 -11.55 1.99
CA MET A 152 -4.22 -12.19 3.05
C MET A 152 -2.96 -11.43 3.43
N MET A 153 -2.27 -10.84 2.45
CA MET A 153 -1.02 -10.10 2.63
C MET A 153 -1.22 -8.66 3.09
N SER A 154 -2.44 -8.15 3.05
CA SER A 154 -2.80 -6.80 3.51
C SER A 154 -3.41 -6.82 4.91
N SER A 155 -3.02 -5.85 5.76
CA SER A 155 -3.65 -5.68 7.07
C SER A 155 -5.04 -5.08 6.94
N ARG A 156 -6.00 -5.64 7.67
CA ARG A 156 -7.38 -5.14 7.77
C ARG A 156 -7.64 -4.61 9.18
N SER A 157 -8.63 -3.76 9.34
CA SER A 157 -8.98 -3.15 10.64
C SER A 157 -9.19 -4.17 11.77
N TYR A 158 -9.55 -5.41 11.42
CA TYR A 158 -9.85 -6.52 12.34
C TYR A 158 -8.86 -7.69 12.24
N ARG A 159 -7.85 -7.64 11.33
CA ARG A 159 -6.89 -8.74 11.14
C ARG A 159 -5.55 -8.21 10.61
N PRO A 160 -4.42 -8.56 11.24
CA PRO A 160 -3.09 -8.27 10.70
C PRO A 160 -2.84 -9.05 9.40
N ALA A 161 -1.91 -8.56 8.56
CA ALA A 161 -1.43 -9.26 7.38
C ALA A 161 -0.83 -10.62 7.75
N MET A 162 -1.04 -11.61 6.90
CA MET A 162 -0.34 -12.89 7.00
C MET A 162 1.08 -12.76 6.47
N THR A 163 1.99 -13.59 6.95
CA THR A 163 3.32 -13.72 6.35
C THR A 163 3.23 -14.44 5.00
N ALA A 164 4.17 -14.16 4.10
CA ALA A 164 4.20 -14.77 2.77
C ALA A 164 4.20 -16.33 2.80
N PRO A 165 4.94 -17.01 3.71
CA PRO A 165 4.86 -18.47 3.82
C PRO A 165 3.47 -18.98 4.23
N VAL A 166 2.79 -18.29 5.15
CA VAL A 166 1.43 -18.67 5.59
C VAL A 166 0.42 -18.45 4.46
N CYS A 167 0.49 -17.33 3.75
CA CYS A 167 -0.36 -17.05 2.60
C CYS A 167 -0.13 -18.10 1.50
N ARG A 168 1.13 -18.44 1.17
CA ARG A 168 1.49 -19.49 0.21
C ARG A 168 0.84 -20.82 0.55
N HIS A 169 0.94 -21.23 1.82
CA HIS A 169 0.34 -22.49 2.30
C HIS A 169 -1.18 -22.48 2.15
N GLU A 170 -1.86 -21.37 2.48
CA GLU A 170 -3.32 -21.28 2.33
C GLU A 170 -3.78 -21.33 0.87
N ILE A 171 -3.05 -20.69 -0.06
CA ILE A 171 -3.34 -20.79 -1.50
C ILE A 171 -3.16 -22.23 -1.98
N GLU A 172 -2.06 -22.89 -1.60
CA GLU A 172 -1.78 -24.27 -2.00
C GLU A 172 -2.79 -25.27 -1.44
N LYS A 173 -3.13 -25.17 -0.17
CA LYS A 173 -4.12 -26.01 0.52
C LYS A 173 -5.51 -25.95 -0.12
N ASN A 174 -5.87 -24.80 -0.67
CA ASN A 174 -7.18 -24.59 -1.32
C ASN A 174 -7.18 -24.86 -2.83
N ARG A 175 -6.10 -25.44 -3.39
CA ARG A 175 -5.98 -25.89 -4.78
C ARG A 175 -7.07 -26.92 -5.08
N GLY A 176 -7.87 -26.71 -6.13
CA GLY A 176 -8.96 -27.60 -6.53
C GLY A 176 -10.19 -27.55 -5.62
N VAL A 177 -10.17 -26.72 -4.59
CA VAL A 177 -11.32 -26.46 -3.68
C VAL A 177 -11.83 -25.03 -3.90
N MET A 178 -11.08 -24.04 -3.52
CA MET A 178 -11.43 -22.63 -3.77
C MET A 178 -10.92 -22.16 -5.14
N TYR A 179 -9.72 -22.59 -5.51
CA TYR A 179 -8.97 -22.04 -6.63
C TYR A 179 -8.72 -23.08 -7.74
N ASP A 180 -8.65 -22.58 -8.96
CA ASP A 180 -8.26 -23.37 -10.13
C ASP A 180 -6.85 -23.95 -9.92
N PRO A 181 -6.66 -25.28 -10.08
CA PRO A 181 -5.36 -25.92 -9.93
C PRO A 181 -4.27 -25.37 -10.83
N GLN A 182 -4.60 -24.96 -12.06
CA GLN A 182 -3.64 -24.40 -13.01
C GLN A 182 -3.18 -23.00 -12.58
N VAL A 183 -4.11 -22.15 -12.16
CA VAL A 183 -3.80 -20.80 -11.65
C VAL A 183 -2.96 -20.88 -10.39
N VAL A 184 -3.27 -21.80 -9.47
CA VAL A 184 -2.45 -22.02 -8.26
C VAL A 184 -1.05 -22.48 -8.63
N THR A 185 -0.91 -23.38 -9.62
CA THR A 185 0.42 -23.83 -10.07
C THR A 185 1.25 -22.67 -10.60
N ALA A 186 0.67 -21.81 -11.45
CA ALA A 186 1.31 -20.60 -11.95
C ALA A 186 1.68 -19.62 -10.82
N ALA A 187 0.77 -19.39 -9.87
CA ALA A 187 1.02 -18.52 -8.73
C ALA A 187 2.17 -19.01 -7.85
N LEU A 188 2.25 -20.31 -7.57
CA LEU A 188 3.31 -20.87 -6.75
C LEU A 188 4.68 -20.87 -7.46
N ALA A 189 4.69 -20.98 -8.80
CA ALA A 189 5.91 -20.88 -9.60
C ALA A 189 6.49 -19.44 -9.66
N HIS A 190 5.62 -18.44 -9.61
CA HIS A 190 5.97 -17.01 -9.65
C HIS A 190 5.76 -16.30 -8.30
N TRP A 191 5.81 -17.06 -7.20
CA TRP A 191 5.43 -16.58 -5.87
C TRP A 191 6.18 -15.32 -5.44
N ASP A 192 7.50 -15.32 -5.58
CA ASP A 192 8.34 -14.19 -5.13
C ASP A 192 8.05 -12.90 -5.92
N GLU A 193 7.67 -13.02 -7.18
CA GLU A 193 7.26 -11.89 -8.01
C GLU A 193 5.89 -11.34 -7.56
N LEU A 194 4.93 -12.23 -7.28
CA LEU A 194 3.60 -11.86 -6.80
C LEU A 194 3.65 -11.14 -5.45
N VAL A 195 4.50 -11.62 -4.53
CA VAL A 195 4.57 -11.05 -3.17
C VAL A 195 5.73 -10.09 -2.95
N GLY A 196 6.62 -9.91 -3.92
CA GLY A 196 7.83 -9.09 -3.78
C GLY A 196 7.57 -7.62 -3.46
N ARG A 197 6.38 -7.11 -3.76
CA ARG A 197 5.93 -5.77 -3.34
C ARG A 197 5.63 -5.70 -1.85
N TYR A 198 5.15 -6.79 -1.25
CA TYR A 198 4.84 -6.84 0.19
C TYR A 198 6.10 -6.93 1.03
N SER A 199 7.18 -7.56 0.55
CA SER A 199 8.47 -7.58 1.24
C SER A 199 9.17 -6.22 1.25
N LYS A 200 8.85 -5.34 0.29
CA LYS A 200 9.24 -3.91 0.34
C LYS A 200 8.31 -3.07 1.23
N LEU A 201 7.16 -3.62 1.61
CA LEU A 201 6.16 -3.06 2.51
C LEU A 201 6.30 -3.61 3.94
N GLU A 202 7.46 -4.16 4.34
CA GLU A 202 7.81 -4.41 5.75
C GLU A 202 8.04 -3.10 6.54
N THR A 203 7.38 -2.04 6.14
CA THR A 203 6.88 -1.04 7.06
C THR A 203 5.60 -1.60 7.69
N PRO A 204 5.45 -1.55 9.04
CA PRO A 204 4.19 -1.93 9.68
C PRO A 204 3.03 -1.26 8.96
N PRO A 205 1.85 -1.92 8.86
CA PRO A 205 0.72 -1.37 8.13
C PRO A 205 0.54 0.08 8.54
N THR A 206 0.70 0.97 7.59
CA THR A 206 0.46 2.38 7.82
C THR A 206 -0.98 2.48 8.28
N PRO A 207 -1.25 2.97 9.49
CA PRO A 207 -2.60 3.30 9.88
C PRO A 207 -3.18 4.13 8.74
N TYR A 208 -4.38 3.78 8.31
CA TYR A 208 -5.03 4.47 7.20
C TYR A 208 -4.95 5.99 7.40
N PHE A 209 -4.27 6.64 6.47
CA PHE A 209 -4.17 8.09 6.42
C PHE A 209 -4.92 8.57 5.19
N ASP A 210 -5.83 9.49 5.38
CA ASP A 210 -6.45 10.14 4.24
C ASP A 210 -5.38 10.96 3.45
N ARG A 211 -5.70 11.25 2.19
CA ARG A 211 -4.81 11.99 1.29
C ARG A 211 -4.35 13.32 1.92
N LEU A 212 -5.23 13.96 2.67
CA LEU A 212 -4.95 15.24 3.34
C LEU A 212 -3.96 15.06 4.49
N GLN A 213 -4.08 13.98 5.27
CA GLN A 213 -3.14 13.64 6.34
C GLN A 213 -1.75 13.32 5.80
N LEU A 214 -1.66 12.62 4.66
CA LEU A 214 -0.39 12.33 3.98
C LEU A 214 0.25 13.61 3.47
N GLU A 215 -0.52 14.48 2.83
CA GLU A 215 -0.05 15.78 2.32
C GLU A 215 0.43 16.67 3.47
N HIS A 216 -0.36 16.81 4.53
CA HIS A 216 0.04 17.58 5.71
C HIS A 216 1.28 16.98 6.39
N THR A 217 1.44 15.65 6.37
CA THR A 217 2.64 15.01 6.94
C THR A 217 3.89 15.26 6.08
N ARG A 218 3.76 15.33 4.76
CA ARG A 218 4.84 15.77 3.86
C ARG A 218 5.19 17.23 4.10
N GLN A 219 4.20 18.09 4.24
CA GLN A 219 4.42 19.50 4.61
C GLN A 219 5.10 19.65 5.98
N ALA A 220 4.79 18.75 6.95
CA ALA A 220 5.53 18.69 8.22
C ALA A 220 7.01 18.40 8.00
N HIS A 221 7.31 17.42 7.17
CA HIS A 221 8.69 17.05 6.83
C HIS A 221 9.43 18.23 6.17
N ASP A 222 8.84 18.87 5.16
CA ASP A 222 9.46 19.99 4.47
C ASP A 222 9.67 21.19 5.39
N TYR A 223 8.72 21.44 6.30
CA TYR A 223 8.87 22.45 7.35
C TYR A 223 10.04 22.15 8.28
N LEU A 224 10.25 20.89 8.68
CA LEU A 224 11.37 20.48 9.52
C LEU A 224 12.72 20.66 8.82
N LEU A 225 12.80 20.37 7.51
CA LEU A 225 14.03 20.58 6.72
C LEU A 225 14.46 22.04 6.71
N VAL A 226 13.52 22.97 6.54
CA VAL A 226 13.81 24.40 6.46
C VAL A 226 14.07 25.01 7.84
N ASN A 227 13.38 24.55 8.89
CA ASN A 227 13.38 25.18 10.21
C ASN A 227 14.12 24.38 11.27
N GLN A 228 15.03 23.50 10.90
CA GLN A 228 15.73 22.60 11.81
C GLN A 228 16.49 23.29 12.96
N GLY A 229 16.96 24.53 12.77
CA GLY A 229 17.62 25.34 13.81
C GLY A 229 16.67 25.92 14.86
N SER A 230 15.37 25.93 14.60
CA SER A 230 14.35 26.51 15.48
C SER A 230 13.86 25.51 16.52
N ARG A 231 13.36 26.00 17.65
CA ARG A 231 12.67 25.16 18.63
C ARG A 231 11.29 24.83 18.12
N ILE A 232 11.11 23.60 17.66
CA ILE A 232 9.86 23.11 17.11
C ILE A 232 9.28 22.07 18.07
N THR A 233 8.08 22.32 18.57
CA THR A 233 7.32 21.34 19.35
C THR A 233 6.37 20.58 18.45
N LEU A 234 6.05 19.35 18.85
CA LEU A 234 5.06 18.54 18.12
C LEU A 234 3.69 19.21 18.10
N ALA A 235 3.32 19.91 19.17
CA ALA A 235 2.06 20.63 19.28
C ALA A 235 1.95 21.76 18.26
N GLU A 236 2.97 22.58 18.14
CA GLU A 236 3.05 23.68 17.16
C GLU A 236 3.02 23.16 15.72
N LEU A 237 3.78 22.09 15.45
CA LEU A 237 3.82 21.47 14.13
C LEU A 237 2.45 20.88 13.75
N ALA A 238 1.79 20.19 14.67
CA ALA A 238 0.47 19.61 14.44
C ALA A 238 -0.60 20.70 14.23
N ALA A 239 -0.59 21.75 15.07
CA ALA A 239 -1.53 22.87 14.94
C ALA A 239 -1.37 23.61 13.60
N ARG A 240 -0.13 23.87 13.17
CA ARG A 240 0.18 24.51 11.89
C ARG A 240 -0.40 23.75 10.70
N LEU A 241 -0.42 22.43 10.79
CA LEU A 241 -0.85 21.52 9.71
C LEU A 241 -2.29 21.03 9.88
N ARG A 242 -3.01 21.57 10.86
CA ARG A 242 -4.40 21.18 11.16
C ARG A 242 -4.57 19.67 11.42
N LEU A 243 -3.54 19.05 12.02
CA LEU A 243 -3.53 17.66 12.44
C LEU A 243 -3.62 17.55 13.96
N SER A 244 -4.17 16.44 14.45
CA SER A 244 -3.96 16.08 15.86
C SER A 244 -2.50 15.64 16.08
N GLN A 245 -1.96 15.83 17.29
CA GLN A 245 -0.61 15.35 17.61
C GLN A 245 -0.50 13.83 17.44
N SER A 246 -1.54 13.08 17.73
CA SER A 246 -1.59 11.64 17.57
C SER A 246 -1.52 11.25 16.09
N SER A 247 -2.34 11.87 15.24
CA SER A 247 -2.29 11.65 13.78
C SER A 247 -0.91 11.96 13.22
N LEU A 248 -0.33 13.14 13.57
CA LEU A 248 0.99 13.51 13.09
C LEU A 248 2.08 12.51 13.52
N LYS A 249 2.08 12.04 14.79
CA LYS A 249 3.03 11.02 15.27
C LYS A 249 2.96 9.73 14.47
N ILE A 250 1.74 9.24 14.26
CA ILE A 250 1.49 7.97 13.60
C ILE A 250 1.83 8.09 12.11
N CYS A 251 1.30 9.12 11.42
CA CYS A 251 1.56 9.37 10.00
C CYS A 251 3.04 9.58 9.71
N PHE A 252 3.71 10.41 10.50
CA PHE A 252 5.12 10.73 10.30
C PHE A 252 6.02 9.50 10.49
N LYS A 253 5.78 8.71 11.55
CA LYS A 253 6.52 7.45 11.77
C LYS A 253 6.29 6.45 10.64
N ALA A 254 5.07 6.40 10.13
CA ALA A 254 4.71 5.51 9.04
C ALA A 254 5.38 5.90 7.71
N LEU A 255 5.42 7.21 7.36
CA LEU A 255 6.04 7.69 6.13
C LEU A 255 7.57 7.70 6.17
N TYR A 256 8.16 8.07 7.32
CA TYR A 256 9.60 8.32 7.44
C TYR A 256 10.34 7.31 8.33
N GLY A 257 9.66 6.26 8.80
CA GLY A 257 10.24 5.16 9.57
C GLY A 257 10.58 5.48 11.03
N VAL A 258 10.66 6.76 11.40
CA VAL A 258 11.07 7.22 12.73
C VAL A 258 10.14 8.31 13.28
N PRO A 259 10.00 8.44 14.62
CA PRO A 259 9.21 9.52 15.21
C PRO A 259 9.76 10.91 14.82
N VAL A 260 8.87 11.92 14.72
CA VAL A 260 9.21 13.33 14.40
C VAL A 260 10.44 13.85 15.16
N ALA A 261 10.46 13.65 16.50
CA ALA A 261 11.55 14.12 17.34
C ALA A 261 12.89 13.43 17.05
N SER A 262 12.88 12.16 16.69
CA SER A 262 14.08 11.39 16.29
C SER A 262 14.56 11.84 14.93
N TYR A 263 13.64 12.05 13.98
CA TYR A 263 13.94 12.59 12.65
C TYR A 263 14.61 13.96 12.73
N LEU A 264 14.01 14.92 13.44
CA LEU A 264 14.57 16.26 13.62
C LEU A 264 15.94 16.22 14.30
N ARG A 265 16.14 15.31 15.26
CA ARG A 265 17.43 15.13 15.92
C ARG A 265 18.49 14.62 14.95
N GLY A 266 18.19 13.62 14.14
CA GLY A 266 19.07 13.10 13.08
C GLY A 266 19.47 14.21 12.12
N LEU A 267 18.48 14.91 11.56
CA LEU A 267 18.68 16.01 10.62
C LEU A 267 19.61 17.11 11.18
N ARG A 268 19.44 17.49 12.46
CA ARG A 268 20.32 18.45 13.15
C ARG A 268 21.76 17.95 13.27
N MET A 269 21.94 16.65 13.54
CA MET A 269 23.28 16.07 13.68
C MET A 269 23.98 15.95 12.32
N ASP A 270 23.25 15.58 11.26
CA ASP A 270 23.80 15.51 9.90
C ASP A 270 24.21 16.90 9.41
N THR A 271 23.36 17.90 9.65
CA THR A 271 23.69 19.30 9.32
C THR A 271 24.89 19.80 10.10
N ALA A 272 24.95 19.50 11.41
CA ALA A 272 26.10 19.86 12.21
C ALA A 272 27.41 19.18 11.75
N ALA A 273 27.33 17.91 11.34
CA ALA A 273 28.46 17.16 10.78
C ALA A 273 28.99 17.81 9.50
N ASN A 274 28.08 18.23 8.62
CA ASN A 274 28.45 18.91 7.38
C ASN A 274 29.07 20.29 7.64
N LEU A 275 28.50 21.08 8.56
CA LEU A 275 29.05 22.39 8.95
C LEU A 275 30.41 22.25 9.61
N LEU A 276 30.62 21.24 10.46
CA LEU A 276 31.92 20.99 11.13
C LEU A 276 33.02 20.62 10.14
N ARG A 277 32.69 19.99 9.00
CA ARG A 277 33.65 19.67 7.93
C ARG A 277 33.96 20.86 7.02
N SER A 278 33.05 21.80 6.88
CA SER A 278 33.12 22.90 5.91
C SER A 278 33.51 24.27 6.57
N SER A 279 33.70 24.32 7.87
CA SER A 279 33.94 25.63 8.56
C SER A 279 34.70 25.45 9.87
N ASP A 280 35.46 26.49 10.25
CA ASP A 280 36.28 26.55 11.46
C ASP A 280 35.59 27.22 12.67
N LEU A 281 34.28 27.44 12.61
CA LEU A 281 33.52 28.04 13.68
C LEU A 281 33.61 27.23 15.00
N PRO A 282 33.52 27.86 16.18
CA PRO A 282 33.49 27.16 17.45
C PRO A 282 32.34 26.13 17.55
N VAL A 283 32.58 25.01 18.26
CA VAL A 283 31.54 23.95 18.43
C VAL A 283 30.28 24.50 19.10
N ALA A 284 30.40 25.48 19.99
CA ALA A 284 29.27 26.15 20.63
C ALA A 284 28.36 26.87 19.62
N GLU A 285 28.94 27.50 18.60
CA GLU A 285 28.20 28.17 17.53
C GLU A 285 27.40 27.17 16.67
N PHE A 286 27.97 26.00 16.38
CA PHE A 286 27.23 24.93 15.70
C PHE A 286 26.06 24.42 16.54
N ALA A 287 26.24 24.24 17.84
CA ALA A 287 25.17 23.84 18.74
C ALA A 287 23.98 24.79 18.63
N HIS A 288 24.23 26.10 18.67
CA HIS A 288 23.16 27.10 18.51
C HIS A 288 22.49 27.06 17.14
N ARG A 289 23.27 26.96 16.05
CA ARG A 289 22.72 26.91 14.67
C ARG A 289 21.82 25.72 14.42
N VAL A 290 22.09 24.58 15.07
CA VAL A 290 21.25 23.40 14.97
C VAL A 290 20.22 23.26 16.09
N GLY A 291 19.96 24.37 16.82
CA GLY A 291 18.89 24.49 17.80
C GLY A 291 19.15 23.85 19.17
N TYR A 292 20.42 23.77 19.59
CA TYR A 292 20.81 23.37 20.96
C TYR A 292 21.25 24.55 21.76
N GLU A 293 20.55 24.86 22.85
CA GLU A 293 20.92 25.94 23.80
C GLU A 293 22.14 25.57 24.64
N VAL A 294 22.36 24.28 24.91
CA VAL A 294 23.42 23.77 25.78
C VAL A 294 24.44 22.96 24.98
N PRO A 295 25.67 23.44 24.79
CA PRO A 295 26.70 22.77 24.00
C PRO A 295 27.04 21.35 24.45
N SER A 296 26.98 21.04 25.75
CA SER A 296 27.25 19.71 26.28
C SER A 296 26.16 18.70 25.86
N ARG A 297 24.89 19.11 25.81
CA ARG A 297 23.78 18.28 25.30
C ARG A 297 23.92 18.01 23.80
N PHE A 298 24.36 19.01 23.05
CA PHE A 298 24.71 18.85 21.64
C PHE A 298 25.84 17.83 21.47
N ALA A 299 26.96 17.99 22.17
CA ALA A 299 28.11 17.09 22.06
C ALA A 299 27.75 15.63 22.38
N ALA A 300 26.92 15.41 23.40
CA ALA A 300 26.41 14.06 23.74
C ALA A 300 25.49 13.47 22.66
N ALA A 301 24.58 14.28 22.10
CA ALA A 301 23.68 13.85 21.01
C ALA A 301 24.46 13.56 19.73
N PHE A 302 25.45 14.43 19.42
CA PHE A 302 26.32 14.29 18.24
C PHE A 302 27.13 13.00 18.30
N ARG A 303 27.82 12.74 19.46
CA ARG A 303 28.58 11.49 19.64
C ARG A 303 27.70 10.25 19.52
N ARG A 304 26.47 10.29 20.03
CA ARG A 304 25.52 9.15 19.92
C ARG A 304 25.11 8.91 18.48
N HIS A 305 25.00 9.95 17.65
CA HIS A 305 24.59 9.86 16.26
C HIS A 305 25.75 9.50 15.32
N THR A 306 26.91 10.13 15.49
CA THR A 306 28.06 10.00 14.57
C THR A 306 29.14 9.03 15.05
N GLY A 307 29.07 8.58 16.30
CA GLY A 307 30.10 7.71 16.91
C GLY A 307 31.32 8.48 17.44
N CYS A 308 31.52 9.75 17.10
CA CYS A 308 32.67 10.56 17.48
C CYS A 308 32.25 11.92 18.08
N ARG A 309 33.18 12.60 18.74
CA ARG A 309 32.95 13.94 19.28
C ARG A 309 33.00 15.01 18.17
N PRO A 310 32.28 16.13 18.29
CA PRO A 310 32.37 17.23 17.31
C PRO A 310 33.78 17.70 17.01
N THR A 311 34.63 17.74 18.04
CA THR A 311 36.04 18.15 17.92
C THR A 311 36.92 17.12 17.20
N GLU A 312 36.56 15.86 17.27
CA GLU A 312 37.27 14.77 16.61
C GLU A 312 36.96 14.73 15.10
N LEU A 313 35.68 14.94 14.71
CA LEU A 313 35.25 14.97 13.32
C LEU A 313 35.96 16.02 12.47
N ARG A 314 36.41 17.13 13.09
CA ARG A 314 37.16 18.22 12.44
C ARG A 314 38.59 17.81 12.11
N ARG A 315 39.18 16.86 12.86
CA ARG A 315 40.60 16.48 12.74
C ARG A 315 40.87 15.25 11.89
N VAL A 316 39.91 14.33 11.81
CA VAL A 316 40.05 13.07 11.08
C VAL A 316 38.68 12.68 10.51
N PRO A 317 38.60 12.10 9.30
CA PRO A 317 37.34 11.49 8.84
C PRO A 317 36.92 10.36 9.78
N CYS A 318 35.81 10.54 10.49
CA CYS A 318 35.27 9.55 11.41
C CYS A 318 34.80 8.33 10.64
N PRO A 319 35.09 7.09 11.05
CA PRO A 319 34.53 5.91 10.42
C PRO A 319 33.01 5.99 10.50
N THR A 320 32.37 5.72 9.37
CA THR A 320 30.89 5.67 9.27
C THR A 320 30.38 4.69 10.33
N PRO A 321 29.43 5.07 11.21
CA PRO A 321 28.85 4.13 12.16
C PRO A 321 28.23 2.98 11.38
N PRO A 322 28.34 1.73 11.85
CA PRO A 322 27.65 0.61 11.24
C PRO A 322 26.16 0.95 11.21
N LYS A 323 25.53 0.77 10.05
CA LYS A 323 24.07 0.83 9.94
C LYS A 323 23.54 -0.08 11.05
N SER A 324 22.71 0.44 11.92
CA SER A 324 22.09 -0.34 12.99
C SER A 324 21.38 -1.52 12.36
N GLU A 325 22.03 -2.68 12.35
CA GLU A 325 21.38 -3.95 12.13
C GLU A 325 20.30 -4.05 13.22
N GLY A 326 19.05 -4.18 12.78
CA GLY A 326 17.91 -4.34 13.67
C GLY A 326 18.20 -5.50 14.60
N ASN A 327 18.05 -5.25 15.89
CA ASN A 327 18.12 -6.26 16.94
C ASN A 327 17.11 -7.38 16.61
N ALA A 328 17.61 -8.42 15.98
CA ALA A 328 17.02 -9.74 16.02
C ALA A 328 17.51 -10.39 17.32
N SER A 329 16.69 -10.35 18.38
CA SER A 329 16.79 -11.30 19.49
C SER A 329 15.57 -11.20 20.40
N ALA A 330 14.91 -12.34 20.55
CA ALA A 330 13.89 -12.81 21.48
C ALA A 330 12.46 -12.39 21.20
#